data_f6ab24b17c112e03a42041bf0d547f36
#
_entry.id   f6ab24b17c112e03a42041bf0d547f36
#
_cell.length_a   1.000
_cell.length_b   1.000
_cell.length_c   1.000
_cell.angle_alpha   90.00
_cell.angle_beta   90.00
_cell.angle_gamma   90.00
#
_symmetry.space_group_name_H-M   'P 1'
#
loop_
_entity.id
_entity.type
_entity.pdbx_description
1 polymer ?
#
loop_
_entity_poly.entity_id
_entity_poly.type
_entity_poly.pdbx_seq_one_letter_code
_entity_poly.pdbx_strand_id
1 'polypeptide(L)'
;MRERLAALLLAALLLPAGALAQADAEKLRAAKALFFDRQYAQAREAWQSVRASSSGADAQSALYWVARCSESLGESERALGEYAQYLASRPADRALVEEAKTSRVMLAVKLAKAGRTQDLDVAREALADPNRTVRYFAALQLASLGTGEGKAAVPVLREILAQEKDEDLVERAKLALLRLDRTALSEAPSPSPRRGAREASWVRVRIYEKGESKPQVAINLPVALAELVFKALPDDAVADLRKEGYDARTFWERLKKTGPAEILTIEGKDGERIQVWIE
;
A
#
# COMPACT_ATOMS: atom_id res chain seq x y z
N MET A 1 -45.66 45.54 -13.15
CA MET A 1 -45.40 44.29 -12.41
C MET A 1 -44.60 43.27 -13.21
N ARG A 2 -44.81 43.11 -14.52
CA ARG A 2 -44.08 42.16 -15.37
C ARG A 2 -42.57 42.43 -15.50
N GLU A 3 -42.14 43.70 -15.57
CA GLU A 3 -40.71 44.06 -15.74
C GLU A 3 -39.87 43.84 -14.45
N ARG A 4 -40.49 43.94 -13.26
CA ARG A 4 -39.79 43.67 -11.99
C ARG A 4 -39.60 42.16 -11.73
N LEU A 5 -40.48 41.33 -12.26
CA LEU A 5 -40.33 39.87 -12.22
C LEU A 5 -39.24 39.35 -13.19
N ALA A 6 -39.11 39.99 -14.36
CA ALA A 6 -38.05 39.67 -15.31
C ALA A 6 -36.65 40.07 -14.80
N ALA A 7 -36.52 41.17 -14.09
CA ALA A 7 -35.27 41.63 -13.48
C ALA A 7 -34.83 40.70 -12.31
N LEU A 8 -35.77 40.17 -11.53
CA LEU A 8 -35.47 39.21 -10.45
C LEU A 8 -35.08 37.82 -10.98
N LEU A 9 -35.60 37.39 -12.11
CA LEU A 9 -35.20 36.17 -12.77
C LEU A 9 -33.82 36.26 -13.44
N LEU A 10 -33.43 37.45 -13.92
CA LEU A 10 -32.10 37.63 -14.53
C LEU A 10 -31.00 37.77 -13.46
N ALA A 11 -31.30 38.26 -12.25
CA ALA A 11 -30.33 38.40 -11.15
C ALA A 11 -29.98 37.00 -10.53
N ALA A 12 -30.86 36.00 -10.65
CA ALA A 12 -30.58 34.63 -10.15
C ALA A 12 -29.61 33.84 -11.07
N LEU A 13 -29.36 34.32 -12.29
CA LEU A 13 -28.47 33.67 -13.29
C LEU A 13 -27.01 34.17 -13.22
N LEU A 14 -26.68 35.08 -12.35
CA LEU A 14 -25.36 35.69 -12.20
C LEU A 14 -24.62 35.29 -10.92
N LEU A 15 -24.82 34.07 -10.44
CA LEU A 15 -23.85 33.51 -9.48
C LEU A 15 -22.51 33.35 -10.25
N PRO A 16 -21.43 34.02 -9.81
CA PRO A 16 -20.17 33.88 -10.50
C PRO A 16 -19.74 32.42 -10.45
N ALA A 17 -19.40 31.83 -11.59
CA ALA A 17 -18.92 30.44 -11.68
C ALA A 17 -17.80 30.15 -10.68
N GLY A 18 -17.04 31.17 -10.27
CA GLY A 18 -16.04 31.09 -9.21
C GLY A 18 -16.59 30.78 -7.81
N ALA A 19 -17.78 31.26 -7.47
CA ALA A 19 -18.35 30.97 -6.14
C ALA A 19 -18.83 29.54 -6.00
N LEU A 20 -19.34 28.95 -7.09
CA LEU A 20 -19.72 27.52 -7.11
C LEU A 20 -18.48 26.61 -7.01
N ALA A 21 -17.43 26.92 -7.77
CA ALA A 21 -16.18 26.16 -7.72
C ALA A 21 -15.50 26.25 -6.33
N GLN A 22 -15.60 27.40 -5.67
CA GLN A 22 -15.06 27.58 -4.32
C GLN A 22 -15.86 26.77 -3.28
N ALA A 23 -17.18 26.77 -3.38
CA ALA A 23 -18.06 25.99 -2.49
C ALA A 23 -17.82 24.47 -2.64
N ASP A 24 -17.57 23.99 -3.86
CA ASP A 24 -17.28 22.57 -4.10
C ASP A 24 -15.88 22.19 -3.57
N ALA A 25 -14.88 23.08 -3.70
CA ALA A 25 -13.56 22.86 -3.12
C ALA A 25 -13.59 22.83 -1.57
N GLU A 26 -14.44 23.63 -0.94
CA GLU A 26 -14.63 23.59 0.51
C GLU A 26 -15.29 22.30 0.98
N LYS A 27 -16.33 21.82 0.29
CA LYS A 27 -16.95 20.52 0.58
C LYS A 27 -15.97 19.36 0.49
N LEU A 28 -15.13 19.36 -0.56
CA LEU A 28 -14.08 18.35 -0.74
C LEU A 28 -13.08 18.37 0.42
N ARG A 29 -12.63 19.55 0.84
CA ARG A 29 -11.70 19.69 1.98
C ARG A 29 -12.34 19.21 3.28
N ALA A 30 -13.59 19.60 3.54
CA ALA A 30 -14.32 19.20 4.74
C ALA A 30 -14.51 17.66 4.79
N ALA A 31 -14.91 17.04 3.68
CA ALA A 31 -15.08 15.60 3.61
C ALA A 31 -13.74 14.86 3.85
N LYS A 32 -12.63 15.37 3.30
CA LYS A 32 -11.28 14.83 3.55
C LYS A 32 -10.90 14.98 5.02
N ALA A 33 -11.09 16.14 5.62
CA ALA A 33 -10.77 16.41 7.03
C ALA A 33 -11.48 15.40 7.94
N LEU A 34 -12.80 15.22 7.76
CA LEU A 34 -13.58 14.23 8.52
C LEU A 34 -13.03 12.81 8.40
N PHE A 35 -12.57 12.41 7.22
CA PHE A 35 -11.97 11.09 7.01
C PHE A 35 -10.64 10.95 7.78
N PHE A 36 -9.75 11.93 7.70
CA PHE A 36 -8.46 11.91 8.41
C PHE A 36 -8.64 12.00 9.93
N ASP A 37 -9.68 12.68 10.39
CA ASP A 37 -10.09 12.74 11.81
C ASP A 37 -10.79 11.45 12.27
N ARG A 38 -10.86 10.41 11.40
CA ARG A 38 -11.52 9.13 11.65
C ARG A 38 -13.02 9.21 11.93
N GLN A 39 -13.65 10.31 11.57
CA GLN A 39 -15.10 10.51 11.66
C GLN A 39 -15.78 9.89 10.43
N TYR A 40 -15.58 8.58 10.22
CA TYR A 40 -15.91 7.89 8.97
C TYR A 40 -17.39 7.95 8.60
N ALA A 41 -18.30 7.93 9.56
CA ALA A 41 -19.73 8.04 9.29
C ALA A 41 -20.07 9.42 8.71
N GLN A 42 -19.59 10.49 9.35
CA GLN A 42 -19.78 11.88 8.90
C GLN A 42 -19.04 12.12 7.58
N ALA A 43 -17.82 11.60 7.44
CA ALA A 43 -17.07 11.66 6.20
C ALA A 43 -17.84 11.03 5.03
N ARG A 44 -18.48 9.88 5.26
CA ARG A 44 -19.28 9.20 4.24
C ARG A 44 -20.46 10.07 3.77
N GLU A 45 -21.20 10.67 4.69
CA GLU A 45 -22.29 11.60 4.37
C GLU A 45 -21.79 12.81 3.58
N ALA A 46 -20.67 13.40 4.01
CA ALA A 46 -20.05 14.51 3.31
C ALA A 46 -19.62 14.12 1.89
N TRP A 47 -19.02 12.94 1.69
CA TRP A 47 -18.65 12.43 0.36
C TRP A 47 -19.85 12.12 -0.51
N GLN A 48 -20.96 11.62 0.06
CA GLN A 48 -22.22 11.44 -0.66
C GLN A 48 -22.78 12.78 -1.13
N SER A 49 -22.69 13.82 -0.31
CA SER A 49 -23.07 15.19 -0.70
C SER A 49 -22.19 15.73 -1.84
N VAL A 50 -20.86 15.53 -1.77
CA VAL A 50 -19.95 15.86 -2.88
C VAL A 50 -20.36 15.14 -4.15
N ARG A 51 -20.61 13.82 -4.09
CA ARG A 51 -21.06 13.03 -5.24
C ARG A 51 -22.33 13.60 -5.88
N ALA A 52 -23.28 14.04 -5.05
CA ALA A 52 -24.57 14.56 -5.52
C ALA A 52 -24.46 15.95 -6.17
N SER A 53 -23.49 16.77 -5.74
CA SER A 53 -23.31 18.15 -6.24
C SER A 53 -22.23 18.30 -7.30
N SER A 54 -21.38 17.29 -7.51
CA SER A 54 -20.25 17.34 -8.45
C SER A 54 -20.46 16.44 -9.66
N SER A 55 -19.61 16.62 -10.67
CA SER A 55 -19.59 15.80 -11.87
C SER A 55 -18.14 15.41 -12.23
N GLY A 56 -17.97 14.51 -13.19
CA GLY A 56 -16.65 14.13 -13.69
C GLY A 56 -15.75 13.50 -12.61
N ALA A 57 -14.51 13.97 -12.52
CA ALA A 57 -13.49 13.39 -11.64
C ALA A 57 -13.83 13.51 -10.15
N ASP A 58 -14.44 14.61 -9.72
CA ASP A 58 -14.79 14.80 -8.30
C ASP A 58 -15.90 13.86 -7.86
N ALA A 59 -16.93 13.67 -8.70
CA ALA A 59 -17.99 12.70 -8.43
C ALA A 59 -17.44 11.25 -8.42
N GLN A 60 -16.50 10.91 -9.30
CA GLN A 60 -15.82 9.61 -9.30
C GLN A 60 -14.96 9.44 -8.04
N SER A 61 -14.17 10.46 -7.68
CA SER A 61 -13.37 10.45 -6.45
C SER A 61 -14.26 10.26 -5.21
N ALA A 62 -15.41 10.92 -5.17
CA ALA A 62 -16.36 10.78 -4.07
C ALA A 62 -16.91 9.34 -3.94
N LEU A 63 -17.15 8.62 -5.04
CA LEU A 63 -17.52 7.19 -5.00
C LEU A 63 -16.46 6.34 -4.30
N TYR A 64 -15.19 6.57 -4.62
CA TYR A 64 -14.09 5.88 -3.98
C TYR A 64 -14.05 6.16 -2.47
N TRP A 65 -14.13 7.43 -2.07
CA TRP A 65 -14.06 7.81 -0.66
C TRP A 65 -15.26 7.33 0.16
N VAL A 66 -16.46 7.24 -0.44
CA VAL A 66 -17.62 6.60 0.20
C VAL A 66 -17.30 5.14 0.52
N ALA A 67 -16.73 4.39 -0.44
CA ALA A 67 -16.32 3.00 -0.22
C ALA A 67 -15.24 2.88 0.88
N ARG A 68 -14.26 3.78 0.90
CA ARG A 68 -13.22 3.84 1.95
C ARG A 68 -13.80 4.09 3.34
N CYS A 69 -14.81 4.97 3.44
CA CYS A 69 -15.51 5.20 4.71
C CYS A 69 -16.23 3.94 5.18
N SER A 70 -16.96 3.26 4.30
CA SER A 70 -17.67 2.02 4.63
C SER A 70 -16.70 0.90 5.03
N GLU A 71 -15.56 0.78 4.35
CA GLU A 71 -14.48 -0.13 4.73
C GLU A 71 -13.93 0.18 6.13
N SER A 72 -13.66 1.45 6.41
CA SER A 72 -13.14 1.90 7.71
C SER A 72 -14.14 1.72 8.85
N LEU A 73 -15.44 1.73 8.55
CA LEU A 73 -16.53 1.40 9.47
C LEU A 73 -16.70 -0.11 9.68
N GLY A 74 -15.96 -0.96 8.94
CA GLY A 74 -16.09 -2.40 9.02
C GLY A 74 -17.27 -2.97 8.24
N GLU A 75 -18.01 -2.16 7.47
CA GLU A 75 -19.16 -2.54 6.65
C GLU A 75 -18.69 -3.23 5.35
N SER A 76 -18.06 -4.41 5.48
CA SER A 76 -17.27 -5.04 4.41
C SER A 76 -18.08 -5.32 3.13
N GLU A 77 -19.34 -5.78 3.24
CA GLU A 77 -20.20 -6.04 2.08
C GLU A 77 -20.57 -4.77 1.33
N ARG A 78 -20.94 -3.77 2.10
CA ARG A 78 -21.27 -2.46 1.55
C ARG A 78 -20.10 -1.85 0.82
N ALA A 79 -18.90 -1.84 1.45
CA ALA A 79 -17.68 -1.35 0.86
C ALA A 79 -17.33 -2.10 -0.44
N LEU A 80 -17.48 -3.43 -0.47
CA LEU A 80 -17.27 -4.25 -1.66
C LEU A 80 -18.12 -3.78 -2.84
N GLY A 81 -19.43 -3.53 -2.60
CA GLY A 81 -20.36 -3.03 -3.61
C GLY A 81 -20.07 -1.58 -4.03
N GLU A 82 -19.71 -0.70 -3.09
CA GLU A 82 -19.40 0.69 -3.37
C GLU A 82 -18.10 0.82 -4.19
N TYR A 83 -17.05 0.03 -3.91
CA TYR A 83 -15.87 -0.05 -4.78
C TYR A 83 -16.22 -0.58 -6.18
N ALA A 84 -17.15 -1.52 -6.30
CA ALA A 84 -17.60 -1.97 -7.61
C ALA A 84 -18.27 -0.84 -8.40
N GLN A 85 -19.09 0.00 -7.75
CA GLN A 85 -19.70 1.18 -8.38
C GLN A 85 -18.64 2.19 -8.83
N TYR A 86 -17.60 2.43 -8.00
CA TYR A 86 -16.47 3.27 -8.36
C TYR A 86 -15.79 2.76 -9.63
N LEU A 87 -15.42 1.50 -9.68
CA LEU A 87 -14.74 0.90 -10.84
C LEU A 87 -15.62 0.90 -12.10
N ALA A 88 -16.94 0.70 -11.94
CA ALA A 88 -17.92 0.75 -13.04
C ALA A 88 -18.03 2.16 -13.66
N SER A 89 -17.72 3.22 -12.90
CA SER A 89 -17.69 4.60 -13.41
C SER A 89 -16.51 4.88 -14.35
N ARG A 90 -15.60 3.91 -14.56
CA ARG A 90 -14.39 4.00 -15.39
C ARG A 90 -13.52 5.21 -15.03
N PRO A 91 -13.06 5.32 -13.79
CA PRO A 91 -12.27 6.45 -13.34
C PRO A 91 -10.91 6.47 -14.04
N ALA A 92 -10.38 7.68 -14.26
CA ALA A 92 -9.09 7.88 -14.90
C ALA A 92 -7.89 7.72 -13.94
N ASP A 93 -8.12 7.88 -12.63
CA ASP A 93 -7.07 7.76 -11.62
C ASP A 93 -6.66 6.29 -11.43
N ARG A 94 -5.51 5.95 -12.02
CA ARG A 94 -4.99 4.57 -11.98
C ARG A 94 -4.61 4.11 -10.60
N ALA A 95 -4.12 5.01 -9.74
CA ALA A 95 -3.73 4.66 -8.38
C ALA A 95 -4.95 4.29 -7.53
N LEU A 96 -6.01 5.09 -7.58
CA LEU A 96 -7.26 4.78 -6.90
C LEU A 96 -7.97 3.55 -7.48
N VAL A 97 -7.83 3.30 -8.80
CA VAL A 97 -8.34 2.07 -9.42
C VAL A 97 -7.62 0.84 -8.87
N GLU A 98 -6.29 0.88 -8.78
CA GLU A 98 -5.50 -0.22 -8.23
C GLU A 98 -5.87 -0.46 -6.76
N GLU A 99 -5.95 0.60 -5.96
CA GLU A 99 -6.33 0.52 -4.55
C GLU A 99 -7.77 -0.05 -4.39
N ALA A 100 -8.73 0.42 -5.17
CA ALA A 100 -10.10 -0.10 -5.13
C ALA A 100 -10.18 -1.60 -5.49
N LYS A 101 -9.39 -2.06 -6.47
CA LYS A 101 -9.30 -3.47 -6.84
C LYS A 101 -8.70 -4.32 -5.72
N THR A 102 -7.60 -3.88 -5.12
CA THR A 102 -6.97 -4.59 -4.02
C THR A 102 -7.83 -4.60 -2.75
N SER A 103 -8.50 -3.50 -2.43
CA SER A 103 -9.48 -3.45 -1.34
C SER A 103 -10.63 -4.42 -1.57
N ARG A 104 -11.17 -4.52 -2.79
CA ARG A 104 -12.22 -5.51 -3.10
C ARG A 104 -11.74 -6.94 -2.87
N VAL A 105 -10.54 -7.27 -3.32
CA VAL A 105 -9.93 -8.59 -3.08
C VAL A 105 -9.82 -8.88 -1.59
N MET A 106 -9.29 -7.92 -0.82
CA MET A 106 -9.13 -8.07 0.63
C MET A 106 -10.47 -8.27 1.33
N LEU A 107 -11.49 -7.48 0.97
CA LEU A 107 -12.83 -7.57 1.54
C LEU A 107 -13.50 -8.90 1.20
N ALA A 108 -13.39 -9.37 -0.04
CA ALA A 108 -13.93 -10.68 -0.46
C ALA A 108 -13.29 -11.83 0.33
N VAL A 109 -11.97 -11.81 0.50
CA VAL A 109 -11.26 -12.82 1.29
C VAL A 109 -11.61 -12.72 2.79
N LYS A 110 -11.78 -11.51 3.33
CA LYS A 110 -12.24 -11.30 4.71
C LYS A 110 -13.63 -11.89 4.94
N LEU A 111 -14.56 -11.65 4.01
CA LEU A 111 -15.91 -12.21 4.05
C LEU A 111 -15.88 -13.73 3.95
N ALA A 112 -15.03 -14.29 3.09
CA ALA A 112 -14.89 -15.74 2.96
C ALA A 112 -14.35 -16.39 4.25
N LYS A 113 -13.41 -15.77 4.95
CA LYS A 113 -12.93 -16.21 6.28
C LYS A 113 -14.04 -16.17 7.34
N ALA A 114 -15.06 -15.33 7.15
CA ALA A 114 -16.25 -15.29 7.98
C ALA A 114 -17.37 -16.26 7.51
N GLY A 115 -17.04 -17.18 6.59
CA GLY A 115 -17.97 -18.20 6.05
C GLY A 115 -18.80 -17.74 4.85
N ARG A 116 -18.54 -16.58 4.28
CA ARG A 116 -19.28 -15.99 3.16
C ARG A 116 -18.44 -16.01 1.89
N THR A 117 -18.55 -17.08 1.13
CA THR A 117 -17.69 -17.35 -0.05
C THR A 117 -18.25 -16.84 -1.37
N GLN A 118 -19.48 -16.30 -1.39
CA GLN A 118 -20.15 -15.86 -2.61
C GLN A 118 -19.42 -14.76 -3.37
N ASP A 119 -18.63 -13.93 -2.66
CA ASP A 119 -17.92 -12.81 -3.26
C ASP A 119 -16.47 -13.16 -3.67
N LEU A 120 -16.05 -14.42 -3.48
CA LEU A 120 -14.69 -14.85 -3.82
C LEU A 120 -14.35 -14.77 -5.31
N ASP A 121 -15.35 -14.76 -6.19
CA ASP A 121 -15.13 -14.58 -7.62
C ASP A 121 -14.39 -13.27 -7.91
N VAL A 122 -14.62 -12.21 -7.13
CA VAL A 122 -13.85 -10.96 -7.21
C VAL A 122 -12.34 -11.19 -7.06
N ALA A 123 -11.94 -12.04 -6.11
CA ALA A 123 -10.53 -12.35 -5.88
C ALA A 123 -9.97 -13.32 -6.93
N ARG A 124 -10.80 -14.26 -7.43
CA ARG A 124 -10.40 -15.18 -8.51
C ARG A 124 -10.20 -14.43 -9.84
N GLU A 125 -11.11 -13.53 -10.20
CA GLU A 125 -11.00 -12.68 -11.39
C GLU A 125 -9.74 -11.79 -11.32
N ALA A 126 -9.39 -11.28 -10.14
CA ALA A 126 -8.21 -10.46 -9.94
C ALA A 126 -6.88 -11.21 -10.21
N LEU A 127 -6.87 -12.55 -10.21
CA LEU A 127 -5.71 -13.34 -10.63
C LEU A 127 -5.34 -13.17 -12.11
N ALA A 128 -6.26 -12.70 -12.94
CA ALA A 128 -6.05 -12.40 -14.36
C ALA A 128 -5.98 -10.89 -14.64
N ASP A 129 -5.90 -10.04 -13.62
CA ASP A 129 -5.84 -8.58 -13.82
C ASP A 129 -4.58 -8.20 -14.61
N PRO A 130 -4.66 -7.29 -15.60
CA PRO A 130 -3.50 -6.80 -16.33
C PRO A 130 -2.47 -6.10 -15.43
N ASN A 131 -2.90 -5.52 -14.31
CA ASN A 131 -2.00 -4.93 -13.33
C ASN A 131 -1.37 -6.02 -12.45
N ARG A 132 -0.04 -6.15 -12.51
CA ARG A 132 0.75 -7.12 -11.76
C ARG A 132 0.55 -7.02 -10.25
N THR A 133 0.49 -5.80 -9.70
CA THR A 133 0.27 -5.57 -8.27
C THR A 133 -1.05 -6.19 -7.81
N VAL A 134 -2.12 -5.99 -8.59
CA VAL A 134 -3.44 -6.56 -8.29
C VAL A 134 -3.42 -8.08 -8.36
N ARG A 135 -2.79 -8.67 -9.40
CA ARG A 135 -2.68 -10.14 -9.54
C ARG A 135 -1.95 -10.77 -8.36
N TYR A 136 -0.80 -10.22 -8.00
CA TYR A 136 0.05 -10.74 -6.94
C TYR A 136 -0.62 -10.61 -5.58
N PHE A 137 -1.26 -9.45 -5.33
CA PHE A 137 -2.03 -9.25 -4.12
C PHE A 137 -3.16 -10.28 -4.01
N ALA A 138 -3.92 -10.49 -5.09
CA ALA A 138 -5.00 -11.47 -5.13
C ALA A 138 -4.50 -12.89 -4.85
N ALA A 139 -3.37 -13.28 -5.44
CA ALA A 139 -2.78 -14.61 -5.23
C ALA A 139 -2.40 -14.84 -3.76
N LEU A 140 -1.72 -13.88 -3.12
CA LEU A 140 -1.34 -13.97 -1.73
C LEU A 140 -2.54 -13.99 -0.78
N GLN A 141 -3.58 -13.19 -1.08
CA GLN A 141 -4.81 -13.17 -0.30
C GLN A 141 -5.59 -14.49 -0.42
N LEU A 142 -5.79 -15.00 -1.62
CA LEU A 142 -6.47 -16.28 -1.85
C LEU A 142 -5.73 -17.45 -1.20
N ALA A 143 -4.40 -17.48 -1.32
CA ALA A 143 -3.58 -18.51 -0.68
C ALA A 143 -3.76 -18.56 0.84
N SER A 144 -4.15 -17.45 1.48
CA SER A 144 -4.44 -17.40 2.91
C SER A 144 -5.68 -18.19 3.33
N LEU A 145 -6.53 -18.60 2.37
CA LEU A 145 -7.72 -19.43 2.59
C LEU A 145 -7.42 -20.94 2.63
N GLY A 146 -6.15 -21.33 2.38
CA GLY A 146 -5.74 -22.74 2.44
C GLY A 146 -6.02 -23.52 1.17
N THR A 147 -5.94 -24.86 1.29
CA THR A 147 -5.87 -25.80 0.14
C THR A 147 -7.12 -25.90 -0.71
N GLY A 148 -8.26 -25.44 -0.25
CA GLY A 148 -9.50 -25.38 -1.05
C GLY A 148 -9.42 -24.24 -2.07
N GLU A 149 -9.86 -23.05 -1.63
CA GLU A 149 -9.97 -21.86 -2.46
C GLU A 149 -8.61 -21.30 -2.89
N GLY A 150 -7.59 -21.46 -2.07
CA GLY A 150 -6.25 -20.96 -2.35
C GLY A 150 -5.55 -21.63 -3.54
N LYS A 151 -5.96 -22.82 -3.96
CA LYS A 151 -5.34 -23.52 -5.11
C LYS A 151 -5.39 -22.71 -6.41
N ALA A 152 -6.42 -21.89 -6.59
CA ALA A 152 -6.53 -21.00 -7.75
C ALA A 152 -5.35 -20.03 -7.87
N ALA A 153 -4.68 -19.69 -6.76
CA ALA A 153 -3.54 -18.79 -6.73
C ALA A 153 -2.22 -19.39 -7.20
N VAL A 154 -2.10 -20.72 -7.26
CA VAL A 154 -0.84 -21.43 -7.56
C VAL A 154 -0.14 -20.94 -8.84
N PRO A 155 -0.82 -20.73 -9.98
CA PRO A 155 -0.16 -20.24 -11.19
C PRO A 155 0.50 -18.87 -11.00
N VAL A 156 -0.21 -17.95 -10.34
CA VAL A 156 0.31 -16.59 -10.10
C VAL A 156 1.41 -16.59 -9.03
N LEU A 157 1.33 -17.43 -8.02
CA LEU A 157 2.42 -17.59 -7.05
C LEU A 157 3.70 -18.14 -7.72
N ARG A 158 3.58 -19.06 -8.70
CA ARG A 158 4.71 -19.51 -9.51
C ARG A 158 5.25 -18.40 -10.43
N GLU A 159 4.38 -17.54 -10.97
CA GLU A 159 4.78 -16.36 -11.73
C GLU A 159 5.66 -15.43 -10.86
N ILE A 160 5.27 -15.17 -9.61
CA ILE A 160 6.08 -14.39 -8.66
C ILE A 160 7.48 -14.99 -8.52
N LEU A 161 7.58 -16.32 -8.28
CA LEU A 161 8.88 -16.96 -8.12
C LEU A 161 9.77 -16.88 -9.37
N ALA A 162 9.16 -16.87 -10.55
CA ALA A 162 9.88 -16.88 -11.83
C ALA A 162 10.32 -15.46 -12.27
N GLN A 163 9.54 -14.43 -11.94
CA GLN A 163 9.68 -13.11 -12.56
C GLN A 163 10.13 -12.03 -11.57
N GLU A 164 9.84 -12.21 -10.26
CA GLU A 164 10.11 -11.15 -9.30
C GLU A 164 11.53 -11.20 -8.75
N LYS A 165 12.02 -10.00 -8.47
CA LYS A 165 13.34 -9.78 -7.87
C LYS A 165 13.26 -9.37 -6.40
N ASP A 166 12.07 -8.94 -5.96
CA ASP A 166 11.80 -8.58 -4.57
C ASP A 166 11.80 -9.85 -3.72
N GLU A 167 12.83 -9.98 -2.90
CA GLU A 167 13.05 -11.19 -2.08
C GLU A 167 11.92 -11.42 -1.08
N ASP A 168 11.35 -10.38 -0.48
CA ASP A 168 10.22 -10.49 0.45
C ASP A 168 8.98 -11.05 -0.26
N LEU A 169 8.71 -10.55 -1.45
CA LEU A 169 7.56 -11.01 -2.24
C LEU A 169 7.74 -12.47 -2.67
N VAL A 170 8.96 -12.82 -3.09
CA VAL A 170 9.33 -14.21 -3.46
C VAL A 170 9.19 -15.14 -2.25
N GLU A 171 9.71 -14.77 -1.08
CA GLU A 171 9.59 -15.58 0.13
C GLU A 171 8.13 -15.74 0.58
N ARG A 172 7.33 -14.69 0.49
CA ARG A 172 5.89 -14.78 0.77
C ARG A 172 5.18 -15.73 -0.19
N ALA A 173 5.53 -15.69 -1.46
CA ALA A 173 4.98 -16.60 -2.46
C ALA A 173 5.40 -18.07 -2.23
N LYS A 174 6.66 -18.33 -1.85
CA LYS A 174 7.14 -19.67 -1.45
C LYS A 174 6.37 -20.20 -0.26
N LEU A 175 6.22 -19.40 0.79
CA LEU A 175 5.47 -19.81 1.98
C LEU A 175 4.00 -20.06 1.67
N ALA A 176 3.39 -19.26 0.78
CA ALA A 176 2.03 -19.47 0.32
C ALA A 176 1.89 -20.79 -0.45
N LEU A 177 2.81 -21.09 -1.38
CA LEU A 177 2.83 -22.34 -2.11
C LEU A 177 3.00 -23.56 -1.21
N LEU A 178 3.93 -23.52 -0.23
CA LEU A 178 4.13 -24.60 0.73
C LEU A 178 2.87 -24.92 1.56
N ARG A 179 2.07 -23.90 1.86
CA ARG A 179 0.78 -24.09 2.58
C ARG A 179 -0.26 -24.77 1.70
N LEU A 180 -0.24 -24.48 0.40
CA LEU A 180 -1.22 -25.01 -0.56
C LEU A 180 -0.83 -26.41 -1.05
N ASP A 181 0.44 -26.64 -1.30
CA ASP A 181 0.99 -27.88 -1.77
C ASP A 181 2.46 -28.02 -1.34
N ARG A 182 2.74 -28.98 -0.48
CA ARG A 182 4.11 -29.23 0.02
C ARG A 182 5.08 -29.66 -1.09
N THR A 183 4.57 -30.17 -2.22
CA THR A 183 5.37 -30.60 -3.35
C THR A 183 5.58 -29.49 -4.39
N ALA A 184 4.84 -28.39 -4.30
CA ALA A 184 4.85 -27.33 -5.30
C ALA A 184 6.22 -26.66 -5.51
N LEU A 185 7.12 -26.71 -4.53
CA LEU A 185 8.48 -26.19 -4.67
C LEU A 185 9.44 -27.17 -5.34
N SER A 186 9.15 -28.48 -5.34
CA SER A 186 9.99 -29.46 -6.03
C SER A 186 9.86 -29.38 -7.56
N GLU A 187 8.76 -28.84 -8.05
CA GLU A 187 8.50 -28.58 -9.48
C GLU A 187 8.88 -27.15 -9.91
N ALA A 188 9.15 -26.25 -8.96
CA ALA A 188 9.61 -24.91 -9.29
C ALA A 188 11.05 -25.02 -9.86
N PRO A 189 11.33 -24.36 -11.01
CA PRO A 189 12.71 -24.29 -11.49
C PRO A 189 13.54 -23.64 -10.39
N SER A 190 14.52 -24.39 -9.87
CA SER A 190 15.47 -23.85 -8.91
C SER A 190 16.07 -22.58 -9.53
N PRO A 191 16.07 -21.44 -8.84
CA PRO A 191 16.71 -20.26 -9.36
C PRO A 191 18.18 -20.64 -9.58
N SER A 192 18.60 -20.67 -10.83
CA SER A 192 20.01 -20.89 -11.17
C SER A 192 20.82 -19.87 -10.40
N PRO A 193 21.89 -20.25 -9.71
CA PRO A 193 22.74 -19.30 -9.01
C PRO A 193 23.31 -18.35 -10.04
N ARG A 194 22.71 -17.18 -10.19
CA ARG A 194 23.26 -16.11 -11.01
C ARG A 194 24.54 -15.65 -10.31
N ARG A 195 25.70 -16.04 -10.82
CA ARG A 195 26.99 -15.42 -10.56
C ARG A 195 26.93 -14.01 -11.15
N GLY A 196 26.44 -13.08 -10.37
CA GLY A 196 26.50 -11.65 -10.59
C GLY A 196 26.37 -11.02 -9.22
N ALA A 197 27.19 -10.02 -8.94
CA ALA A 197 27.16 -9.28 -7.69
C ALA A 197 25.70 -8.93 -7.34
N ARG A 198 25.20 -9.46 -6.24
CA ARG A 198 23.89 -9.10 -5.71
C ARG A 198 23.99 -7.62 -5.31
N GLU A 199 23.26 -6.77 -6.01
CA GLU A 199 23.01 -5.44 -5.48
C GLU A 199 22.27 -5.61 -4.17
N ALA A 200 22.79 -5.02 -3.11
CA ALA A 200 22.21 -5.03 -1.80
C ALA A 200 20.79 -4.46 -1.86
N SER A 201 19.81 -5.21 -1.38
CA SER A 201 18.39 -4.85 -1.49
C SER A 201 17.81 -4.31 -0.18
N TRP A 202 18.41 -4.70 0.95
CA TRP A 202 17.89 -4.38 2.29
C TRP A 202 18.99 -3.93 3.24
N VAL A 203 18.70 -2.89 4.03
CA VAL A 203 19.44 -2.50 5.22
C VAL A 203 18.71 -3.07 6.42
N ARG A 204 19.41 -3.89 7.19
CA ARG A 204 18.88 -4.49 8.42
C ARG A 204 19.53 -3.84 9.63
N VAL A 205 18.70 -3.39 10.58
CA VAL A 205 19.15 -2.84 11.85
C VAL A 205 18.59 -3.70 12.97
N ARG A 206 19.47 -4.10 13.89
CA ARG A 206 19.10 -4.84 15.10
C ARG A 206 19.68 -4.13 16.31
N ILE A 207 18.83 -3.89 17.30
CA ILE A 207 19.23 -3.28 18.57
C ILE A 207 19.03 -4.31 19.66
N TYR A 208 20.09 -4.60 20.39
CA TYR A 208 20.11 -5.54 21.50
C TYR A 208 20.35 -4.78 22.79
N GLU A 209 19.65 -5.13 23.85
CA GLU A 209 20.00 -4.71 25.20
C GLU A 209 21.22 -5.49 25.71
N LYS A 210 21.85 -4.92 26.74
CA LYS A 210 23.04 -5.51 27.36
C LYS A 210 22.77 -6.95 27.82
N GLY A 211 23.54 -7.87 27.24
CA GLY A 211 23.47 -9.30 27.59
C GLY A 211 22.33 -10.10 26.93
N GLU A 212 21.48 -9.46 26.15
CA GLU A 212 20.40 -10.13 25.42
C GLU A 212 20.89 -10.70 24.10
N SER A 213 20.45 -11.92 23.78
CA SER A 213 20.73 -12.60 22.50
C SER A 213 19.66 -12.35 21.43
N LYS A 214 18.48 -11.86 21.85
CA LYS A 214 17.40 -11.50 20.93
C LYS A 214 17.36 -9.99 20.74
N PRO A 215 17.18 -9.49 19.51
CA PRO A 215 17.07 -8.06 19.29
C PRO A 215 15.74 -7.55 19.86
N GLN A 216 15.80 -6.44 20.61
CA GLN A 216 14.63 -5.73 21.11
C GLN A 216 13.94 -4.95 19.97
N VAL A 217 14.76 -4.40 19.05
CA VAL A 217 14.27 -3.71 17.86
C VAL A 217 14.86 -4.37 16.61
N ALA A 218 14.00 -4.66 15.65
CA ALA A 218 14.35 -5.24 14.36
C ALA A 218 13.74 -4.41 13.24
N ILE A 219 14.58 -3.65 12.54
CA ILE A 219 14.17 -2.80 11.41
C ILE A 219 14.75 -3.40 10.13
N ASN A 220 13.91 -3.52 9.11
CA ASN A 220 14.31 -3.90 7.76
C ASN A 220 13.87 -2.77 6.83
N LEU A 221 14.81 -2.08 6.20
CA LEU A 221 14.56 -0.97 5.28
C LEU A 221 15.05 -1.34 3.88
N PRO A 222 14.24 -1.22 2.83
CA PRO A 222 14.76 -1.23 1.47
C PRO A 222 15.90 -0.23 1.32
N VAL A 223 16.95 -0.59 0.59
CA VAL A 223 18.13 0.27 0.36
C VAL A 223 17.73 1.66 -0.14
N ALA A 224 16.71 1.72 -1.03
CA ALA A 224 16.21 3.00 -1.54
C ALA A 224 15.58 3.90 -0.44
N LEU A 225 14.90 3.32 0.55
CA LEU A 225 14.36 4.08 1.68
C LEU A 225 15.45 4.46 2.68
N ALA A 226 16.42 3.58 2.93
CA ALA A 226 17.57 3.87 3.77
C ALA A 226 18.37 5.06 3.21
N GLU A 227 18.56 5.13 1.88
CA GLU A 227 19.17 6.28 1.21
C GLU A 227 18.44 7.60 1.49
N LEU A 228 17.11 7.57 1.48
CA LEU A 228 16.28 8.74 1.77
C LEU A 228 16.45 9.18 3.23
N VAL A 229 16.46 8.23 4.17
CA VAL A 229 16.68 8.50 5.60
C VAL A 229 18.08 9.10 5.83
N PHE A 230 19.11 8.54 5.20
CA PHE A 230 20.47 9.06 5.30
C PHE A 230 20.63 10.49 4.73
N LYS A 231 19.91 10.79 3.64
CA LYS A 231 19.88 12.15 3.06
C LYS A 231 19.09 13.16 3.89
N ALA A 232 18.18 12.68 4.72
CA ALA A 232 17.33 13.50 5.59
C ALA A 232 17.87 13.64 7.03
N LEU A 233 19.06 13.06 7.31
CA LEU A 233 19.67 13.18 8.64
C LEU A 233 19.96 14.65 8.96
N PRO A 234 19.62 15.13 10.17
CA PRO A 234 19.96 16.44 10.63
C PRO A 234 21.50 16.64 10.68
N ASP A 235 21.95 17.89 10.54
CA ASP A 235 23.38 18.22 10.48
C ASP A 235 24.16 17.82 11.74
N ASP A 236 23.52 17.83 12.90
CA ASP A 236 24.10 17.36 14.17
C ASP A 236 24.31 15.84 14.17
N ALA A 237 23.37 15.06 13.69
CA ALA A 237 23.54 13.62 13.55
C ALA A 237 24.62 13.25 12.53
N VAL A 238 24.73 13.99 11.43
CA VAL A 238 25.84 13.84 10.45
C VAL A 238 27.20 14.19 11.07
N ALA A 239 27.25 15.22 11.91
CA ALA A 239 28.46 15.63 12.61
C ALA A 239 28.92 14.58 13.64
N ASP A 240 27.98 13.94 14.34
CA ASP A 240 28.28 12.87 15.29
C ASP A 240 28.76 11.60 14.58
N LEU A 241 28.16 11.21 13.47
CA LEU A 241 28.68 10.13 12.63
C LEU A 241 30.12 10.38 12.16
N ARG A 242 30.47 11.65 11.82
CA ARG A 242 31.83 12.01 11.44
C ARG A 242 32.83 11.89 12.58
N LYS A 243 32.44 12.23 13.82
CA LYS A 243 33.31 12.07 15.00
C LYS A 243 33.65 10.60 15.25
N GLU A 244 32.74 9.70 14.92
CA GLU A 244 32.92 8.25 14.99
C GLU A 244 33.65 7.67 13.76
N GLY A 245 34.14 8.52 12.85
CA GLY A 245 34.89 8.12 11.66
C GLY A 245 34.05 7.77 10.42
N TYR A 246 32.73 8.02 10.46
CA TYR A 246 31.85 7.71 9.36
C TYR A 246 31.39 8.97 8.61
N ASP A 247 31.83 9.12 7.34
CA ASP A 247 31.27 10.13 6.45
C ASP A 247 30.00 9.58 5.79
N ALA A 248 28.83 10.12 6.15
CA ALA A 248 27.53 9.65 5.72
C ALA A 248 27.36 9.58 4.19
N ARG A 249 28.04 10.45 3.42
CA ARG A 249 27.98 10.49 1.96
C ARG A 249 28.82 9.40 1.31
N THR A 250 30.08 9.27 1.73
CA THR A 250 30.99 8.25 1.20
C THR A 250 30.66 6.86 1.73
N PHE A 251 30.12 6.77 2.93
CA PHE A 251 29.61 5.53 3.53
C PHE A 251 28.55 4.89 2.63
N TRP A 252 27.54 5.66 2.21
CA TRP A 252 26.45 5.16 1.38
C TRP A 252 26.91 4.63 0.02
N GLU A 253 27.83 5.34 -0.64
CA GLU A 253 28.41 4.90 -1.92
C GLU A 253 29.27 3.62 -1.80
N ARG A 254 30.00 3.47 -0.69
CA ARG A 254 30.76 2.25 -0.39
C ARG A 254 29.82 1.08 -0.14
N LEU A 255 28.76 1.31 0.59
CA LEU A 255 27.75 0.32 0.95
C LEU A 255 27.15 -0.36 -0.28
N LYS A 256 26.74 0.43 -1.28
CA LYS A 256 26.19 -0.06 -2.55
C LYS A 256 27.19 -0.95 -3.32
N LYS A 257 28.48 -0.74 -3.15
CA LYS A 257 29.53 -1.47 -3.88
C LYS A 257 30.00 -2.75 -3.19
N THR A 258 29.80 -2.88 -1.88
CA THR A 258 30.43 -3.95 -1.08
C THR A 258 29.61 -5.25 -1.06
N GLY A 259 28.32 -5.21 -1.45
CA GLY A 259 27.43 -6.39 -1.40
C GLY A 259 27.02 -6.77 0.04
N PRO A 260 26.38 -7.93 0.23
CA PRO A 260 25.91 -8.36 1.53
C PRO A 260 27.07 -8.55 2.51
N ALA A 261 27.15 -7.72 3.53
CA ALA A 261 28.15 -7.80 4.60
C ALA A 261 27.62 -7.15 5.90
N GLU A 262 28.08 -7.64 7.03
CA GLU A 262 27.94 -6.93 8.29
C GLU A 262 28.79 -5.65 8.21
N ILE A 263 28.13 -4.49 8.39
CA ILE A 263 28.76 -3.22 8.06
C ILE A 263 29.24 -2.52 9.30
N LEU A 264 28.45 -2.58 10.37
CA LEU A 264 28.68 -1.80 11.56
C LEU A 264 28.10 -2.50 12.78
N THR A 265 28.92 -2.62 13.82
CA THR A 265 28.47 -2.91 15.18
C THR A 265 28.86 -1.74 16.06
N ILE A 266 27.87 -1.08 16.66
CA ILE A 266 28.06 0.05 17.58
C ILE A 266 27.68 -0.43 18.97
N GLU A 267 28.54 -0.21 19.95
CA GLU A 267 28.23 -0.42 21.36
C GLU A 267 27.87 0.94 21.98
N GLY A 268 26.63 1.03 22.47
CA GLY A 268 26.14 2.20 23.20
C GLY A 268 26.78 2.33 24.58
N LYS A 269 26.71 3.52 25.17
CA LYS A 269 27.30 3.82 26.50
C LYS A 269 26.71 2.98 27.62
N ASP A 270 25.47 2.51 27.47
CA ASP A 270 24.76 1.68 28.44
C ASP A 270 24.91 0.17 28.18
N GLY A 271 25.76 -0.21 27.22
CA GLY A 271 26.03 -1.59 26.84
C GLY A 271 25.02 -2.16 25.83
N GLU A 272 24.24 -1.32 25.21
CA GLU A 272 23.42 -1.66 24.05
C GLU A 272 24.32 -1.97 22.84
N ARG A 273 23.88 -2.92 22.01
CA ARG A 273 24.59 -3.28 20.79
C ARG A 273 23.68 -3.08 19.58
N ILE A 274 24.11 -2.20 18.68
CA ILE A 274 23.41 -1.93 17.42
C ILE A 274 24.19 -2.60 16.30
N GLN A 275 23.53 -3.47 15.57
CA GLN A 275 24.10 -4.12 14.37
C GLN A 275 23.36 -3.64 13.13
N VAL A 276 24.14 -3.23 12.13
CA VAL A 276 23.64 -2.80 10.82
C VAL A 276 24.35 -3.59 9.75
N TRP A 277 23.60 -4.24 8.88
CA TRP A 277 24.15 -4.91 7.71
C TRP A 277 23.25 -4.76 6.49
N ILE A 278 23.81 -5.06 5.33
CA ILE A 278 23.09 -5.08 4.05
C ILE A 278 22.99 -6.51 3.54
N GLU A 279 21.83 -6.80 3.00
CA GLU A 279 21.51 -8.12 2.45
C GLU A 279 20.81 -8.01 1.09
#